data_eb69e189bb7fed4441e149aaa9a5cac4
#
_entry.id   eb69e189bb7fed4441e149aaa9a5cac4
#
_cell.length_a   1.000
_cell.length_b   1.000
_cell.length_c   1.000
_cell.angle_alpha   90.00
_cell.angle_beta   90.00
_cell.angle_gamma   90.00
#
_symmetry.space_group_name_H-M   'P 1'
#
loop_
_entity.id
_entity.type
_entity.pdbx_description
1 polymer ?
#
loop_
_entity_poly.entity_id
_entity_poly.type
_entity_poly.pdbx_seq_one_letter_code
_entity_poly.pdbx_strand_id
1 'polypeptide(L)'
;MLLVGGGLAACLPHGASEAPSTGPVARPSEPEWRTAVPWGTDAYDHASLAHLFRRLALGFEDGGERPGLIRLSAPIALEISGPGAPAYRGFTDAYAAWLSTETGIAIRGPSDALAQGGGTLHIRLVETVEPAIPPGARCIHLPGEIAWSRYREAPRRVLAQGRRARGEIAAATVLIPASLPPAAIRSCLLEEIPQAMGLSNDLPDLGPTIFNDDGAHLWPTKLDLLILMLLYAPEIEPGMAAAASEAAARQALARLRPETAATRRQPPAPQRDAPPRAGLQGLEEAEATLAAGNPADAFTASTALLVPLAGIGHEAAVARLQRLRSTALRAMGRGESEAGRRAALAAQTWTLYALGTAP
;
A
#
# COMPACT_ATOMS: atom_id res chain seq x y z
N MET A 1 18.01 62.40 23.12
CA MET A 1 16.60 62.21 22.76
C MET A 1 16.56 61.34 21.53
N LEU A 2 16.60 60.03 21.72
CA LEU A 2 16.54 59.00 20.65
C LEU A 2 15.28 58.21 20.87
N LEU A 3 14.39 58.27 19.89
CA LEU A 3 13.17 57.43 19.80
C LEU A 3 13.53 56.09 19.17
N VAL A 4 13.35 55.00 19.93
CA VAL A 4 13.44 53.63 19.44
C VAL A 4 12.05 53.19 19.02
N GLY A 5 11.85 53.04 17.73
CA GLY A 5 10.63 52.46 17.16
C GLY A 5 10.61 50.94 17.31
N GLY A 6 9.70 50.43 18.12
CA GLY A 6 9.43 48.99 18.24
C GLY A 6 8.58 48.51 17.08
N GLY A 7 9.15 47.67 16.23
CA GLY A 7 8.40 46.91 15.21
C GLY A 7 7.64 45.74 15.85
N LEU A 8 6.33 45.79 15.82
CA LEU A 8 5.46 44.66 16.12
C LEU A 8 5.52 43.65 14.98
N ALA A 9 6.20 42.55 15.20
CA ALA A 9 6.11 41.38 14.34
C ALA A 9 4.73 40.74 14.55
N ALA A 10 3.85 40.90 13.56
CA ALA A 10 2.59 40.17 13.50
C ALA A 10 2.86 38.68 13.24
N CYS A 11 2.67 37.88 14.27
CA CYS A 11 2.57 36.40 14.07
C CYS A 11 1.32 36.12 13.25
N LEU A 12 1.54 35.69 11.98
CA LEU A 12 0.48 35.11 11.20
C LEU A 12 0.06 33.78 11.87
N PRO A 13 -1.24 33.54 12.07
CA PRO A 13 -1.67 32.25 12.61
C PRO A 13 -1.30 31.18 11.60
N HIS A 14 -0.52 30.19 12.04
CA HIS A 14 -0.34 28.93 11.32
C HIS A 14 -1.73 28.37 11.08
N GLY A 15 -2.09 28.20 9.80
CA GLY A 15 -3.36 27.59 9.41
C GLY A 15 -3.55 26.30 10.18
N ALA A 16 -4.67 26.21 10.87
CA ALA A 16 -5.07 24.99 11.56
C ALA A 16 -5.03 23.84 10.53
N SER A 17 -4.13 22.91 10.72
CA SER A 17 -4.13 21.64 9.96
C SER A 17 -5.52 21.04 10.14
N GLU A 18 -6.29 20.92 9.07
CA GLU A 18 -7.58 20.26 9.12
C GLU A 18 -7.40 18.89 9.79
N ALA A 19 -8.11 18.67 10.87
CA ALA A 19 -8.12 17.38 11.53
C ALA A 19 -8.55 16.32 10.50
N PRO A 20 -7.85 15.17 10.41
CA PRO A 20 -8.21 14.13 9.45
C PRO A 20 -9.65 13.68 9.71
N SER A 21 -10.40 13.49 8.64
CA SER A 21 -11.77 13.01 8.71
C SER A 21 -11.85 11.71 9.51
N THR A 22 -12.59 11.71 10.59
CA THR A 22 -12.89 10.53 11.42
C THR A 22 -14.12 9.78 10.91
N GLY A 23 -14.65 10.15 9.76
CA GLY A 23 -15.80 9.49 9.16
C GLY A 23 -15.50 8.03 8.78
N PRO A 24 -16.54 7.21 8.64
CA PRO A 24 -16.38 5.83 8.19
C PRO A 24 -15.68 5.80 6.83
N VAL A 25 -14.86 4.77 6.61
CA VAL A 25 -14.27 4.51 5.30
C VAL A 25 -15.41 4.29 4.31
N ALA A 26 -15.54 5.17 3.32
CA ALA A 26 -16.53 4.98 2.28
C ALA A 26 -16.16 3.71 1.49
N ARG A 27 -17.06 2.75 1.47
CA ARG A 27 -16.94 1.60 0.58
C ARG A 27 -17.13 2.11 -0.85
N PRO A 28 -16.25 1.75 -1.81
CA PRO A 28 -16.52 2.00 -3.22
C PRO A 28 -17.89 1.45 -3.57
N SER A 29 -18.67 2.17 -4.39
CA SER A 29 -19.97 1.66 -4.83
C SER A 29 -19.78 0.31 -5.51
N GLU A 30 -20.70 -0.62 -5.32
CA GLU A 30 -20.54 -1.99 -5.83
C GLU A 30 -20.32 -2.05 -7.36
N PRO A 31 -20.92 -1.20 -8.20
CA PRO A 31 -20.60 -1.09 -9.61
C PRO A 31 -19.17 -0.63 -9.89
N GLU A 32 -18.68 0.38 -9.18
CA GLU A 32 -17.31 0.88 -9.30
C GLU A 32 -16.32 -0.18 -8.87
N TRP A 33 -16.62 -0.87 -7.78
CA TRP A 33 -15.76 -1.86 -7.20
C TRP A 33 -15.68 -3.16 -8.04
N ARG A 34 -16.79 -3.60 -8.66
CA ARG A 34 -16.84 -4.80 -9.50
C ARG A 34 -16.39 -4.57 -10.93
N THR A 35 -16.63 -3.39 -11.47
CA THR A 35 -16.26 -3.02 -12.85
C THR A 35 -14.88 -2.42 -12.94
N ALA A 36 -14.34 -1.99 -11.81
CA ALA A 36 -13.15 -1.23 -11.71
C ALA A 36 -11.88 -1.95 -12.10
N VAL A 37 -11.93 -3.23 -12.19
CA VAL A 37 -10.69 -3.97 -12.28
C VAL A 37 -10.72 -4.88 -13.48
N PRO A 38 -10.27 -4.40 -14.65
CA PRO A 38 -9.84 -5.29 -15.73
C PRO A 38 -8.75 -6.27 -15.24
N TRP A 39 -8.15 -5.98 -14.12
CA TRP A 39 -7.18 -6.71 -13.30
C TRP A 39 -7.84 -7.50 -12.18
N GLY A 40 -9.09 -7.78 -12.33
CA GLY A 40 -9.75 -8.75 -11.49
C GLY A 40 -9.14 -10.13 -11.71
N THR A 41 -9.48 -11.00 -10.81
CA THR A 41 -9.06 -12.40 -10.83
C THR A 41 -9.24 -13.10 -12.18
N ASP A 42 -10.11 -12.58 -13.04
CA ASP A 42 -10.49 -13.18 -14.33
C ASP A 42 -9.40 -13.06 -15.42
N ALA A 43 -8.44 -12.15 -15.22
CA ALA A 43 -7.28 -12.00 -16.11
C ALA A 43 -6.19 -13.06 -15.88
N TYR A 44 -6.28 -13.83 -14.78
CA TYR A 44 -5.26 -14.78 -14.38
C TYR A 44 -5.82 -16.19 -14.27
N ASP A 45 -5.07 -17.17 -14.73
CA ASP A 45 -5.30 -18.58 -14.42
C ASP A 45 -4.79 -18.94 -13.01
N HIS A 46 -5.10 -20.14 -12.52
CA HIS A 46 -4.68 -20.58 -11.19
C HIS A 46 -3.16 -20.68 -11.04
N ALA A 47 -2.43 -20.97 -12.12
CA ALA A 47 -0.97 -21.05 -12.06
C ALA A 47 -0.37 -19.65 -11.86
N SER A 48 -0.84 -18.67 -12.61
CA SER A 48 -0.43 -17.27 -12.49
C SER A 48 -0.78 -16.68 -11.14
N LEU A 49 -1.99 -16.94 -10.62
CA LEU A 49 -2.42 -16.48 -9.29
C LEU A 49 -1.60 -17.12 -8.16
N ALA A 50 -1.29 -18.40 -8.25
CA ALA A 50 -0.46 -19.08 -7.26
C ALA A 50 0.99 -18.58 -7.30
N HIS A 51 1.52 -18.30 -8.48
CA HIS A 51 2.83 -17.68 -8.64
C HIS A 51 2.85 -16.26 -8.07
N LEU A 52 1.82 -15.47 -8.34
CA LEU A 52 1.65 -14.12 -7.78
C LEU A 52 1.58 -14.15 -6.25
N PHE A 53 0.78 -15.06 -5.68
CA PHE A 53 0.73 -15.28 -4.23
C PHE A 53 2.12 -15.56 -3.65
N ARG A 54 2.89 -16.47 -4.28
CA ARG A 54 4.26 -16.77 -3.86
C ARG A 54 5.14 -15.53 -3.87
N ARG A 55 5.11 -14.72 -4.95
CA ARG A 55 5.90 -13.49 -5.06
C ARG A 55 5.55 -12.50 -3.94
N LEU A 56 4.28 -12.32 -3.63
CA LEU A 56 3.81 -11.39 -2.59
C LEU A 56 4.10 -11.90 -1.17
N ALA A 57 3.91 -13.18 -0.91
CA ALA A 57 4.04 -13.74 0.45
C ALA A 57 5.48 -14.11 0.83
N LEU A 58 6.34 -14.43 -0.12
CA LEU A 58 7.70 -14.90 0.14
C LEU A 58 8.79 -14.05 -0.50
N GLY A 59 8.48 -13.26 -1.53
CA GLY A 59 9.46 -12.42 -2.21
C GLY A 59 9.97 -11.26 -1.37
N PHE A 60 11.08 -10.69 -1.82
CA PHE A 60 11.62 -9.41 -1.36
C PHE A 60 11.77 -8.47 -2.55
N GLU A 61 11.56 -7.18 -2.33
CA GLU A 61 11.67 -6.14 -3.35
C GLU A 61 13.03 -6.06 -4.06
N ASP A 62 14.09 -6.40 -3.34
CA ASP A 62 15.48 -6.46 -3.86
C ASP A 62 15.85 -7.81 -4.46
N GLY A 63 14.86 -8.69 -4.63
CA GLY A 63 15.03 -10.06 -5.12
C GLY A 63 15.32 -11.08 -4.02
N GLY A 64 15.13 -12.33 -4.34
CA GLY A 64 15.22 -13.43 -3.39
C GLY A 64 13.89 -13.76 -2.71
N GLU A 65 13.91 -14.77 -1.86
CA GLU A 65 12.72 -15.29 -1.19
C GLU A 65 13.01 -15.58 0.29
N ARG A 66 11.96 -15.45 1.10
CA ARG A 66 11.97 -15.91 2.50
C ARG A 66 12.16 -17.42 2.57
N PRO A 67 12.79 -17.91 3.64
CA PRO A 67 12.97 -19.36 3.86
C PRO A 67 11.64 -20.09 4.11
N GLY A 68 10.57 -19.38 4.42
CA GLY A 68 9.23 -19.92 4.63
C GLY A 68 8.21 -18.82 4.81
N LEU A 69 6.96 -19.17 4.52
CA LEU A 69 5.81 -18.28 4.64
C LEU A 69 5.63 -17.81 6.07
N ILE A 70 5.39 -16.51 6.24
CA ILE A 70 4.95 -15.95 7.52
C ILE A 70 3.50 -15.52 7.42
N ARG A 71 2.78 -15.64 8.56
CA ARG A 71 1.40 -15.21 8.67
C ARG A 71 1.13 -14.74 10.10
N LEU A 72 0.44 -13.61 10.23
CA LEU A 72 -0.05 -13.16 11.53
C LEU A 72 -1.18 -14.09 11.99
N SER A 73 -1.15 -14.55 13.25
CA SER A 73 -2.16 -15.46 13.80
C SER A 73 -3.56 -14.82 13.77
N ALA A 74 -4.55 -15.53 13.26
CA ALA A 74 -5.94 -15.11 13.34
C ALA A 74 -6.63 -15.75 14.58
N PRO A 75 -7.61 -15.08 15.23
CA PRO A 75 -8.14 -13.75 14.93
C PRO A 75 -7.11 -12.62 15.18
N ILE A 76 -7.23 -11.54 14.40
CA ILE A 76 -6.28 -10.42 14.43
C ILE A 76 -6.87 -9.26 15.22
N ALA A 77 -6.11 -8.75 16.21
CA ALA A 77 -6.38 -7.49 16.87
C ALA A 77 -5.63 -6.34 16.17
N LEU A 78 -6.31 -5.23 15.89
CA LEU A 78 -5.66 -4.01 15.44
C LEU A 78 -5.52 -3.00 16.59
N GLU A 79 -4.31 -2.49 16.78
CA GLU A 79 -4.00 -1.45 17.75
C GLU A 79 -3.31 -0.28 17.07
N ILE A 80 -3.89 0.92 17.13
CA ILE A 80 -3.27 2.14 16.60
C ILE A 80 -2.83 3.06 17.75
N SER A 81 -1.59 3.53 17.70
CA SER A 81 -0.96 4.33 18.74
C SER A 81 -0.02 5.39 18.17
N GLY A 82 0.43 6.32 19.01
CA GLY A 82 1.36 7.39 18.67
C GLY A 82 0.71 8.74 18.37
N PRO A 83 1.50 9.73 17.91
CA PRO A 83 1.02 11.09 17.66
C PRO A 83 -0.11 11.11 16.62
N GLY A 84 -1.26 11.71 16.96
CA GLY A 84 -2.42 11.80 16.05
C GLY A 84 -3.24 10.52 15.88
N ALA A 85 -2.86 9.40 16.48
CA ALA A 85 -3.56 8.11 16.35
C ALA A 85 -5.08 8.16 16.61
N PRO A 86 -5.60 8.94 17.58
CA PRO A 86 -7.06 9.02 17.80
C PRO A 86 -7.84 9.46 16.56
N ALA A 87 -7.25 10.30 15.70
CA ALA A 87 -7.88 10.78 14.49
C ALA A 87 -8.05 9.71 13.39
N TYR A 88 -7.29 8.64 13.46
CA TYR A 88 -7.32 7.53 12.47
C TYR A 88 -8.00 6.28 13.00
N ARG A 89 -8.33 6.21 14.28
CA ARG A 89 -8.93 5.02 14.89
C ARG A 89 -10.21 4.59 14.16
N GLY A 90 -11.17 5.52 13.99
CA GLY A 90 -12.43 5.20 13.30
C GLY A 90 -12.23 4.72 11.85
N PHE A 91 -11.25 5.28 11.14
CA PHE A 91 -10.88 4.83 9.79
C PHE A 91 -10.32 3.39 9.84
N THR A 92 -9.38 3.13 10.75
CA THR A 92 -8.72 1.82 10.89
C THR A 92 -9.73 0.73 11.28
N ASP A 93 -10.62 1.04 12.22
CA ASP A 93 -11.67 0.10 12.68
C ASP A 93 -12.66 -0.22 11.56
N ALA A 94 -13.09 0.79 10.78
CA ALA A 94 -13.99 0.60 9.65
C ALA A 94 -13.33 -0.22 8.53
N TYR A 95 -12.05 0.03 8.25
CA TYR A 95 -11.30 -0.74 7.27
C TYR A 95 -11.11 -2.19 7.70
N ALA A 96 -10.77 -2.43 8.96
CA ALA A 96 -10.66 -3.76 9.55
C ALA A 96 -11.96 -4.56 9.45
N ALA A 97 -13.09 -3.93 9.80
CA ALA A 97 -14.42 -4.54 9.70
C ALA A 97 -14.77 -4.88 8.24
N TRP A 98 -14.44 -3.98 7.30
CA TRP A 98 -14.65 -4.20 5.87
C TRP A 98 -13.78 -5.36 5.36
N LEU A 99 -12.47 -5.39 5.65
CA LEU A 99 -11.58 -6.50 5.30
C LEU A 99 -12.10 -7.83 5.86
N SER A 100 -12.52 -7.84 7.13
CA SER A 100 -13.07 -9.05 7.76
C SER A 100 -14.31 -9.54 7.02
N THR A 101 -15.19 -8.66 6.60
CA THR A 101 -16.41 -8.99 5.85
C THR A 101 -16.10 -9.55 4.46
N GLU A 102 -15.18 -8.92 3.73
CA GLU A 102 -14.87 -9.29 2.34
C GLU A 102 -14.02 -10.58 2.25
N THR A 103 -13.14 -10.82 3.23
CA THR A 103 -12.20 -11.95 3.19
C THR A 103 -12.61 -13.13 4.08
N GLY A 104 -13.49 -12.92 5.05
CA GLY A 104 -13.81 -13.90 6.08
C GLY A 104 -12.71 -14.07 7.15
N ILE A 105 -11.61 -13.32 7.07
CA ILE A 105 -10.55 -13.34 8.07
C ILE A 105 -11.05 -12.61 9.32
N ALA A 106 -10.97 -13.28 10.49
CA ALA A 106 -11.41 -12.66 11.73
C ALA A 106 -10.46 -11.53 12.17
N ILE A 107 -10.88 -10.28 11.95
CA ILE A 107 -10.22 -9.08 12.46
C ILE A 107 -11.16 -8.48 13.50
N ARG A 108 -10.70 -8.31 14.75
CA ARG A 108 -11.54 -8.00 15.91
C ARG A 108 -10.92 -6.94 16.79
N GLY A 109 -11.68 -6.47 17.76
CA GLY A 109 -11.13 -5.66 18.86
C GLY A 109 -10.07 -6.41 19.67
N PRO A 110 -9.10 -5.69 20.28
CA PRO A 110 -7.94 -6.31 20.94
C PRO A 110 -8.30 -7.37 21.99
N SER A 111 -9.28 -7.09 22.83
CA SER A 111 -9.69 -8.00 23.92
C SER A 111 -10.20 -9.35 23.40
N ASP A 112 -10.99 -9.34 22.32
CA ASP A 112 -11.61 -10.55 21.78
C ASP A 112 -10.62 -11.42 21.00
N ALA A 113 -9.70 -10.80 20.28
CA ALA A 113 -8.69 -11.51 19.50
C ALA A 113 -7.69 -12.22 20.42
N LEU A 114 -7.17 -11.52 21.43
CA LEU A 114 -6.19 -12.07 22.39
C LEU A 114 -6.79 -13.20 23.24
N ALA A 115 -8.06 -13.08 23.64
CA ALA A 115 -8.74 -14.13 24.39
C ALA A 115 -8.86 -15.45 23.60
N GLN A 116 -8.75 -15.40 22.26
CA GLN A 116 -8.83 -16.56 21.36
C GLN A 116 -7.45 -17.04 20.87
N GLY A 117 -6.35 -16.54 21.45
CA GLY A 117 -4.98 -16.90 21.01
C GLY A 117 -4.57 -16.28 19.68
N GLY A 118 -5.22 -15.20 19.29
CA GLY A 118 -4.93 -14.48 18.06
C GLY A 118 -3.66 -13.63 18.11
N GLY A 119 -3.33 -13.01 16.99
CA GLY A 119 -2.20 -12.09 16.85
C GLY A 119 -2.60 -10.63 16.96
N THR A 120 -1.62 -9.76 17.22
CA THR A 120 -1.80 -8.31 17.29
C THR A 120 -1.04 -7.60 16.17
N LEU A 121 -1.73 -6.74 15.46
CA LEU A 121 -1.13 -5.80 14.52
C LEU A 121 -1.02 -4.42 15.17
N HIS A 122 0.21 -4.03 15.50
CA HIS A 122 0.53 -2.74 16.11
C HIS A 122 0.80 -1.70 15.04
N ILE A 123 -0.11 -0.75 14.86
CA ILE A 123 0.06 0.40 13.98
C ILE A 123 0.60 1.56 14.82
N ARG A 124 1.80 2.02 14.51
CA ARG A 124 2.49 3.08 15.24
C ARG A 124 2.69 4.30 14.36
N LEU A 125 1.98 5.38 14.65
CA LEU A 125 2.31 6.69 14.12
C LEU A 125 3.54 7.20 14.86
N VAL A 126 4.61 7.53 14.14
CA VAL A 126 5.92 7.84 14.73
C VAL A 126 6.40 9.23 14.35
N GLU A 127 7.09 9.91 15.27
CA GLU A 127 7.80 11.14 14.94
C GLU A 127 9.00 10.80 14.06
N THR A 128 9.05 11.46 12.89
CA THR A 128 10.15 11.27 11.96
C THR A 128 11.36 12.06 12.44
N VAL A 129 12.36 11.35 12.96
CA VAL A 129 13.73 11.88 13.05
C VAL A 129 14.53 11.09 12.02
N GLU A 130 14.98 11.77 10.95
CA GLU A 130 15.80 11.10 9.92
C GLU A 130 17.02 10.38 10.54
N PRO A 131 17.42 9.19 10.07
CA PRO A 131 16.94 8.43 8.89
C PRO A 131 16.31 7.08 9.28
N ALA A 132 15.13 7.08 9.86
CA ALA A 132 14.61 5.88 10.49
C ALA A 132 13.75 5.01 9.55
N ILE A 133 13.13 5.61 8.53
CA ILE A 133 12.45 4.87 7.46
C ILE A 133 13.37 4.86 6.24
N PRO A 134 13.51 3.73 5.52
CA PRO A 134 14.38 3.67 4.36
C PRO A 134 14.09 4.82 3.38
N PRO A 135 15.12 5.45 2.80
CA PRO A 135 14.91 6.51 1.83
C PRO A 135 14.01 6.03 0.69
N GLY A 136 12.89 6.72 0.49
CA GLY A 136 11.89 6.39 -0.54
C GLY A 136 10.67 5.64 -0.01
N ALA A 137 10.73 4.95 1.12
CA ALA A 137 9.57 4.35 1.77
C ALA A 137 8.76 5.43 2.50
N ARG A 138 7.43 5.37 2.39
CA ARG A 138 6.51 6.24 3.15
C ARG A 138 6.12 5.63 4.48
N CYS A 139 5.99 4.34 4.53
CA CYS A 139 5.62 3.52 5.67
C CYS A 139 6.33 2.17 5.55
N ILE A 140 6.31 1.37 6.60
CA ILE A 140 6.89 0.03 6.57
C ILE A 140 6.14 -0.90 7.52
N HIS A 141 6.13 -2.18 7.20
CA HIS A 141 5.68 -3.24 8.10
C HIS A 141 6.83 -4.17 8.51
N LEU A 142 6.72 -4.73 9.69
CA LEU A 142 7.73 -5.59 10.30
C LEU A 142 7.06 -6.76 11.02
N PRO A 143 7.57 -7.99 10.91
CA PRO A 143 7.10 -9.08 11.74
C PRO A 143 7.57 -8.90 13.20
N GLY A 144 6.67 -9.18 14.13
CA GLY A 144 6.89 -9.02 15.58
C GLY A 144 6.46 -7.65 16.10
N GLU A 145 6.40 -7.56 17.43
CA GLU A 145 6.19 -6.29 18.11
C GLU A 145 7.51 -5.52 18.19
N ILE A 146 7.60 -4.43 17.44
CA ILE A 146 8.80 -3.60 17.33
C ILE A 146 8.52 -2.22 17.90
N ALA A 147 9.24 -1.89 19.00
CA ALA A 147 9.24 -0.54 19.53
C ALA A 147 9.97 0.42 18.58
N TRP A 148 9.43 1.64 18.42
CA TRP A 148 10.04 2.67 17.57
C TRP A 148 11.49 2.97 17.93
N SER A 149 11.81 3.05 19.24
CA SER A 149 13.19 3.27 19.71
C SER A 149 14.13 2.18 19.22
N ARG A 150 13.73 0.90 19.34
CA ARG A 150 14.54 -0.24 18.88
C ARG A 150 14.77 -0.22 17.37
N TYR A 151 13.72 0.11 16.60
CA TYR A 151 13.87 0.22 15.14
C TYR A 151 14.83 1.35 14.79
N ARG A 152 14.66 2.54 15.38
CA ARG A 152 15.49 3.72 15.15
C ARG A 152 16.98 3.50 15.48
N GLU A 153 17.26 2.74 16.56
CA GLU A 153 18.64 2.42 16.97
C GLU A 153 19.34 1.43 16.02
N ALA A 154 18.62 0.47 15.46
CA ALA A 154 19.20 -0.59 14.65
C ALA A 154 18.31 -1.07 13.50
N PRO A 155 17.91 -0.19 12.56
CA PRO A 155 16.94 -0.54 11.51
C PRO A 155 17.41 -1.71 10.65
N ARG A 156 18.67 -1.73 10.21
CA ARG A 156 19.23 -2.84 9.41
C ARG A 156 19.15 -4.19 10.11
N ARG A 157 19.34 -4.21 11.44
CA ARG A 157 19.28 -5.45 12.23
C ARG A 157 17.84 -5.95 12.35
N VAL A 158 16.90 -5.06 12.57
CA VAL A 158 15.46 -5.38 12.64
C VAL A 158 14.97 -5.92 11.31
N LEU A 159 15.28 -5.25 10.21
CA LEU A 159 14.93 -5.70 8.85
C LEU A 159 15.55 -7.08 8.54
N ALA A 160 16.83 -7.30 8.90
CA ALA A 160 17.50 -8.58 8.69
C ALA A 160 16.88 -9.72 9.53
N GLN A 161 16.36 -9.44 10.72
CA GLN A 161 15.60 -10.42 11.52
C GLN A 161 14.26 -10.75 10.86
N GLY A 162 13.53 -9.72 10.37
CA GLY A 162 12.30 -9.91 9.63
C GLY A 162 12.45 -10.77 8.38
N ARG A 163 13.54 -10.62 7.64
CA ARG A 163 13.86 -11.46 6.47
C ARG A 163 14.05 -12.95 6.78
N ARG A 164 14.41 -13.29 8.02
CA ARG A 164 14.62 -14.67 8.47
C ARG A 164 13.38 -15.27 9.15
N ALA A 165 12.38 -14.48 9.42
CA ALA A 165 11.15 -14.96 10.05
C ALA A 165 10.42 -15.94 9.13
N ARG A 166 9.81 -16.96 9.75
CA ARG A 166 8.95 -17.94 9.10
C ARG A 166 7.94 -18.51 10.08
N GLY A 167 6.84 -18.97 9.56
CA GLY A 167 5.78 -19.57 10.36
C GLY A 167 4.75 -18.57 10.85
N GLU A 168 3.96 -18.99 11.81
CA GLU A 168 2.94 -18.16 12.42
C GLU A 168 3.56 -17.19 13.43
N ILE A 169 3.15 -15.92 13.39
CA ILE A 169 3.64 -14.87 14.28
C ILE A 169 2.50 -14.31 15.12
N ALA A 170 2.80 -14.05 16.40
CA ALA A 170 1.81 -13.50 17.33
C ALA A 170 1.69 -11.98 17.24
N ALA A 171 2.60 -11.29 16.57
CA ALA A 171 2.57 -9.85 16.42
C ALA A 171 3.19 -9.39 15.09
N ALA A 172 2.72 -8.26 14.59
CA ALA A 172 3.35 -7.50 13.53
C ALA A 172 3.27 -6.00 13.86
N THR A 173 4.16 -5.20 13.28
CA THR A 173 4.21 -3.75 13.50
C THR A 173 4.19 -3.01 12.17
N VAL A 174 3.35 -2.00 12.06
CA VAL A 174 3.35 -1.01 10.98
C VAL A 174 3.86 0.32 11.54
N LEU A 175 4.83 0.92 10.88
CA LEU A 175 5.38 2.23 11.24
C LEU A 175 5.02 3.25 10.16
N ILE A 176 4.33 4.32 10.57
CA ILE A 176 3.89 5.40 9.68
C ILE A 176 4.36 6.73 10.25
N PRO A 177 5.10 7.57 9.52
CA PRO A 177 5.46 8.91 9.97
C PRO A 177 4.22 9.77 10.20
N ALA A 178 4.06 10.30 11.41
CA ALA A 178 2.96 11.18 11.77
C ALA A 178 2.98 12.54 11.03
N SER A 179 4.13 12.87 10.44
CA SER A 179 4.31 14.09 9.63
C SER A 179 3.77 13.98 8.19
N LEU A 180 3.36 12.78 7.77
CA LEU A 180 2.76 12.60 6.44
C LEU A 180 1.40 13.32 6.34
N PRO A 181 1.02 13.79 5.16
CA PRO A 181 -0.33 14.30 4.92
C PRO A 181 -1.39 13.24 5.27
N PRO A 182 -2.59 13.64 5.77
CA PRO A 182 -3.63 12.70 6.18
C PRO A 182 -4.02 11.66 5.12
N ALA A 183 -4.03 12.05 3.85
CA ALA A 183 -4.29 11.13 2.74
C ALA A 183 -3.21 10.05 2.60
N ALA A 184 -1.93 10.42 2.78
CA ALA A 184 -0.82 9.48 2.72
C ALA A 184 -0.83 8.51 3.92
N ILE A 185 -1.19 8.98 5.13
CA ILE A 185 -1.37 8.09 6.29
C ILE A 185 -2.48 7.07 6.01
N ARG A 186 -3.61 7.50 5.43
CA ARG A 186 -4.68 6.56 5.04
C ARG A 186 -4.24 5.57 3.98
N SER A 187 -3.47 6.02 2.98
CA SER A 187 -2.88 5.12 1.97
C SER A 187 -1.99 4.07 2.63
N CYS A 188 -1.09 4.48 3.53
CA CYS A 188 -0.26 3.55 4.30
C CYS A 188 -1.10 2.54 5.12
N LEU A 189 -2.20 2.98 5.75
CA LEU A 189 -3.07 2.06 6.49
C LEU A 189 -3.71 1.01 5.58
N LEU A 190 -4.14 1.39 4.38
CA LEU A 190 -4.78 0.48 3.42
C LEU A 190 -3.80 -0.56 2.87
N GLU A 191 -2.56 -0.19 2.66
CA GLU A 191 -1.49 -1.00 2.08
C GLU A 191 -0.80 -1.87 3.14
N GLU A 192 -0.32 -1.25 4.22
CA GLU A 192 0.54 -1.92 5.20
C GLU A 192 -0.20 -2.90 6.12
N ILE A 193 -1.52 -2.74 6.31
CA ILE A 193 -2.30 -3.69 7.12
C ILE A 193 -2.30 -5.08 6.47
N PRO A 194 -2.70 -5.28 5.19
CA PRO A 194 -2.59 -6.57 4.52
C PRO A 194 -1.15 -7.08 4.37
N GLN A 195 -0.18 -6.20 4.15
CA GLN A 195 1.22 -6.59 4.06
C GLN A 195 1.73 -7.13 5.40
N ALA A 196 1.43 -6.47 6.50
CA ALA A 196 1.79 -6.93 7.85
C ALA A 196 1.11 -8.25 8.25
N MET A 197 0.00 -8.60 7.61
CA MET A 197 -0.65 -9.90 7.78
C MET A 197 0.16 -11.06 7.15
N GLY A 198 1.11 -10.75 6.22
CA GLY A 198 2.04 -11.71 5.63
C GLY A 198 2.30 -11.58 4.12
N LEU A 199 1.66 -10.62 3.43
CA LEU A 199 1.89 -10.35 2.00
C LEU A 199 2.95 -9.25 1.83
N SER A 200 4.16 -9.50 2.28
CA SER A 200 5.15 -8.50 2.64
C SER A 200 6.05 -8.02 1.50
N ASN A 201 5.71 -8.30 0.25
CA ASN A 201 6.48 -7.85 -0.90
C ASN A 201 5.65 -6.91 -1.79
N ASP A 202 6.31 -5.92 -2.38
CA ASP A 202 5.73 -5.07 -3.40
C ASP A 202 6.12 -5.55 -4.79
N LEU A 203 5.18 -5.45 -5.71
CA LEU A 203 5.34 -5.85 -7.11
C LEU A 203 5.04 -4.65 -8.02
N PRO A 204 6.03 -3.79 -8.28
CA PRO A 204 5.84 -2.59 -9.10
C PRO A 204 5.41 -2.88 -10.55
N ASP A 205 5.55 -4.12 -11.00
CA ASP A 205 5.09 -4.62 -12.30
C ASP A 205 3.64 -5.12 -12.29
N LEU A 206 3.01 -5.16 -11.11
CA LEU A 206 1.61 -5.52 -10.97
C LEU A 206 0.74 -4.27 -11.17
N GLY A 207 -0.38 -4.42 -11.83
CA GLY A 207 -1.30 -3.33 -12.12
C GLY A 207 -2.01 -2.76 -10.90
N PRO A 208 -3.22 -2.18 -11.06
CA PRO A 208 -3.92 -1.53 -9.96
C PRO A 208 -4.15 -2.46 -8.78
N THR A 209 -3.30 -2.37 -7.79
CA THR A 209 -3.25 -3.18 -6.58
C THR A 209 -2.65 -2.37 -5.45
N ILE A 210 -3.00 -2.69 -4.21
CA ILE A 210 -2.36 -2.09 -3.04
C ILE A 210 -0.93 -2.60 -2.82
N PHE A 211 -0.48 -3.60 -3.60
CA PHE A 211 0.84 -4.23 -3.46
C PHE A 211 1.85 -3.80 -4.55
N ASN A 212 1.66 -2.66 -5.19
CA ASN A 212 2.59 -2.19 -6.23
C ASN A 212 3.46 -0.98 -5.83
N ASP A 213 3.32 -0.47 -4.61
CA ASP A 213 4.06 0.68 -4.03
C ASP A 213 4.07 1.93 -4.93
N ASP A 214 3.12 2.07 -5.84
CA ASP A 214 3.02 3.26 -6.69
C ASP A 214 2.19 4.39 -6.05
N GLY A 215 1.45 4.08 -4.99
CA GLY A 215 0.61 5.00 -4.24
C GLY A 215 -0.60 5.52 -5.01
N ALA A 216 -0.87 4.97 -6.18
CA ALA A 216 -1.95 5.41 -7.04
C ALA A 216 -3.26 4.66 -6.78
N HIS A 217 -3.21 3.52 -6.12
CA HIS A 217 -4.39 2.72 -5.82
C HIS A 217 -4.68 2.73 -4.32
N LEU A 218 -5.90 3.16 -3.96
CA LEU A 218 -6.25 3.42 -2.56
C LEU A 218 -7.08 2.33 -1.89
N TRP A 219 -7.71 1.45 -2.68
CA TRP A 219 -8.58 0.40 -2.15
C TRP A 219 -8.15 -0.96 -2.63
N PRO A 220 -8.20 -2.00 -1.78
CA PRO A 220 -7.94 -3.37 -2.21
C PRO A 220 -8.87 -3.77 -3.36
N THR A 221 -8.27 -4.35 -4.39
CA THR A 221 -8.98 -4.92 -5.52
C THR A 221 -9.49 -6.31 -5.18
N LYS A 222 -10.29 -6.91 -6.05
CA LYS A 222 -10.65 -8.34 -5.91
C LYS A 222 -9.44 -9.25 -5.95
N LEU A 223 -8.40 -8.86 -6.69
CA LEU A 223 -7.14 -9.59 -6.73
C LEU A 223 -6.47 -9.55 -5.36
N ASP A 224 -6.35 -8.37 -4.75
CA ASP A 224 -5.76 -8.19 -3.43
C ASP A 224 -6.49 -9.02 -2.37
N LEU A 225 -7.83 -8.96 -2.38
CA LEU A 225 -8.67 -9.73 -1.45
C LEU A 225 -8.50 -11.23 -1.67
N LEU A 226 -8.46 -11.71 -2.92
CA LEU A 226 -8.23 -13.13 -3.21
C LEU A 226 -6.86 -13.60 -2.72
N ILE A 227 -5.80 -12.81 -2.96
CA ILE A 227 -4.46 -13.13 -2.48
C ILE A 227 -4.41 -13.15 -0.95
N LEU A 228 -5.09 -12.21 -0.29
CA LEU A 228 -5.21 -12.21 1.17
C LEU A 228 -6.00 -13.41 1.69
N MET A 229 -7.08 -13.80 1.02
CA MET A 229 -7.84 -15.03 1.33
C MET A 229 -6.98 -16.29 1.15
N LEU A 230 -6.11 -16.34 0.13
CA LEU A 230 -5.17 -17.45 -0.05
C LEU A 230 -4.23 -17.57 1.14
N LEU A 231 -3.71 -16.46 1.67
CA LEU A 231 -2.80 -16.47 2.82
C LEU A 231 -3.41 -17.18 4.04
N TYR A 232 -4.73 -17.10 4.22
CA TYR A 232 -5.47 -17.72 5.33
C TYR A 232 -6.26 -18.97 4.91
N ALA A 233 -6.07 -19.45 3.69
CA ALA A 233 -6.71 -20.68 3.24
C ALA A 233 -6.20 -21.90 4.04
N PRO A 234 -7.06 -22.88 4.33
CA PRO A 234 -6.68 -24.05 5.12
C PRO A 234 -5.58 -24.91 4.47
N GLU A 235 -5.39 -24.79 3.16
CA GLU A 235 -4.32 -25.45 2.41
C GLU A 235 -2.95 -24.81 2.64
N ILE A 236 -2.91 -23.57 3.12
CA ILE A 236 -1.69 -22.79 3.34
C ILE A 236 -1.27 -22.90 4.80
N GLU A 237 -0.10 -23.48 5.04
CA GLU A 237 0.46 -23.61 6.39
C GLU A 237 1.62 -22.61 6.57
N PRO A 238 1.68 -21.93 7.74
CA PRO A 238 2.82 -21.09 8.09
C PRO A 238 4.14 -21.89 8.07
N GLY A 239 5.19 -21.26 7.55
CA GLY A 239 6.51 -21.90 7.41
C GLY A 239 6.71 -22.68 6.11
N MET A 240 5.70 -22.85 5.27
CA MET A 240 5.84 -23.48 3.95
C MET A 240 6.90 -22.79 3.12
N ALA A 241 7.77 -23.58 2.47
CA ALA A 241 8.70 -23.09 1.46
C ALA A 241 7.96 -22.68 0.17
N ALA A 242 8.62 -21.89 -0.66
CA ALA A 242 8.03 -21.26 -1.84
C ALA A 242 7.28 -22.22 -2.77
N ALA A 243 7.90 -23.34 -3.15
CA ALA A 243 7.27 -24.31 -4.06
C ALA A 243 6.04 -25.02 -3.41
N ALA A 244 6.10 -25.30 -2.11
CA ALA A 244 4.98 -25.89 -1.38
C ALA A 244 3.84 -24.89 -1.24
N SER A 245 4.13 -23.62 -0.93
CA SER A 245 3.13 -22.55 -0.84
C SER A 245 2.42 -22.34 -2.17
N GLU A 246 3.16 -22.35 -3.28
CA GLU A 246 2.59 -22.20 -4.63
C GLU A 246 1.70 -23.38 -5.02
N ALA A 247 2.09 -24.62 -4.67
CA ALA A 247 1.28 -25.80 -4.90
C ALA A 247 -0.01 -25.78 -4.06
N ALA A 248 0.09 -25.43 -2.78
CA ALA A 248 -1.05 -25.28 -1.87
C ALA A 248 -2.00 -24.15 -2.32
N ALA A 249 -1.45 -23.03 -2.81
CA ALA A 249 -2.25 -21.95 -3.37
C ALA A 249 -3.07 -22.39 -4.59
N ARG A 250 -2.54 -23.24 -5.48
CA ARG A 250 -3.33 -23.83 -6.60
C ARG A 250 -4.50 -24.68 -6.09
N GLN A 251 -4.29 -25.44 -5.02
CA GLN A 251 -5.37 -26.23 -4.41
C GLN A 251 -6.45 -25.34 -3.80
N ALA A 252 -6.04 -24.32 -3.06
CA ALA A 252 -6.95 -23.33 -2.49
C ALA A 252 -7.75 -22.60 -3.58
N LEU A 253 -7.11 -22.21 -4.69
CA LEU A 253 -7.76 -21.59 -5.83
C LEU A 253 -8.82 -22.46 -6.48
N ALA A 254 -8.56 -23.77 -6.61
CA ALA A 254 -9.55 -24.70 -7.17
C ALA A 254 -10.84 -24.73 -6.35
N ARG A 255 -10.76 -24.50 -5.04
CA ARG A 255 -11.91 -24.40 -4.14
C ARG A 255 -12.53 -23.00 -4.11
N LEU A 256 -11.70 -21.95 -3.98
CA LEU A 256 -12.18 -20.57 -3.84
C LEU A 256 -12.72 -20.01 -5.16
N ARG A 257 -12.16 -20.46 -6.27
CA ARG A 257 -12.51 -20.01 -7.62
C ARG A 257 -12.55 -21.20 -8.58
N PRO A 258 -13.59 -22.05 -8.54
CA PRO A 258 -13.72 -23.14 -9.48
C PRO A 258 -13.66 -22.62 -10.92
N GLU A 259 -12.75 -23.16 -11.73
CA GLU A 259 -12.69 -22.85 -13.15
C GLU A 259 -13.94 -23.37 -13.85
N THR A 260 -14.83 -22.47 -14.21
CA THR A 260 -15.91 -22.80 -15.13
C THR A 260 -15.48 -22.38 -16.53
N ALA A 261 -15.55 -23.25 -17.50
CA ALA A 261 -15.26 -22.98 -18.92
C ALA A 261 -16.09 -21.82 -19.53
N ALA A 262 -17.07 -21.31 -18.77
CA ALA A 262 -17.99 -20.26 -19.19
C ALA A 262 -17.54 -18.82 -18.83
N THR A 263 -16.51 -18.62 -18.01
CA THR A 263 -16.18 -17.29 -17.44
C THR A 263 -15.05 -16.55 -18.14
N ARG A 264 -14.56 -17.02 -19.27
CA ARG A 264 -13.73 -16.19 -20.16
C ARG A 264 -14.57 -15.21 -20.99
N ARG A 265 -15.63 -14.65 -20.42
CA ARG A 265 -16.24 -13.45 -20.97
C ARG A 265 -15.41 -12.28 -20.52
N GLN A 266 -14.83 -11.59 -21.49
CA GLN A 266 -14.20 -10.30 -21.28
C GLN A 266 -15.18 -9.43 -20.46
N PRO A 267 -14.80 -8.99 -19.25
CA PRO A 267 -15.67 -8.15 -18.46
C PRO A 267 -16.03 -6.92 -19.28
N PRO A 268 -17.25 -6.36 -19.12
CA PRO A 268 -17.60 -5.09 -19.75
C PRO A 268 -16.53 -4.06 -19.39
N ALA A 269 -16.15 -3.24 -20.38
CA ALA A 269 -15.20 -2.17 -20.14
C ALA A 269 -15.65 -1.34 -18.92
N PRO A 270 -14.76 -1.05 -17.96
CA PRO A 270 -15.11 -0.31 -16.77
C PRO A 270 -15.71 1.03 -17.15
N GLN A 271 -16.74 1.45 -16.41
CA GLN A 271 -17.26 2.80 -16.53
C GLN A 271 -16.15 3.74 -16.05
N ARG A 272 -15.59 4.53 -16.97
CA ARG A 272 -14.43 5.38 -16.70
C ARG A 272 -14.90 6.72 -16.16
N ASP A 273 -14.58 7.02 -14.94
CA ASP A 273 -14.72 8.36 -14.40
C ASP A 273 -13.64 9.29 -14.97
N ALA A 274 -14.00 10.56 -15.14
CA ALA A 274 -13.01 11.54 -15.55
C ALA A 274 -12.13 11.92 -14.33
N PRO A 275 -10.79 12.00 -14.50
CA PRO A 275 -9.93 12.46 -13.41
C PRO A 275 -10.37 13.82 -12.86
N PRO A 276 -10.23 14.07 -11.54
CA PRO A 276 -10.56 15.36 -10.95
C PRO A 276 -9.81 16.50 -11.66
N ARG A 277 -10.51 17.56 -12.06
CA ARG A 277 -9.91 18.71 -12.76
C ARG A 277 -8.70 19.29 -12.00
N ALA A 278 -8.82 19.42 -10.67
CA ALA A 278 -7.73 19.91 -9.83
C ALA A 278 -6.50 18.99 -9.89
N GLY A 279 -6.68 17.67 -9.95
CA GLY A 279 -5.60 16.71 -10.11
C GLY A 279 -4.90 16.83 -11.46
N LEU A 280 -5.67 17.00 -12.55
CA LEU A 280 -5.09 17.22 -13.89
C LEU A 280 -4.35 18.55 -13.99
N GLN A 281 -4.90 19.62 -13.43
CA GLN A 281 -4.23 20.92 -13.37
C GLN A 281 -2.91 20.83 -12.58
N GLY A 282 -2.90 20.19 -11.42
CA GLY A 282 -1.68 19.97 -10.64
C GLY A 282 -0.64 19.13 -11.39
N LEU A 283 -1.07 18.17 -12.22
CA LEU A 283 -0.17 17.39 -13.07
C LEU A 283 0.49 18.28 -14.16
N GLU A 284 -0.28 19.15 -14.79
CA GLU A 284 0.23 20.13 -15.79
C GLU A 284 1.22 21.11 -15.14
N GLU A 285 0.95 21.60 -13.94
CA GLU A 285 1.84 22.47 -13.17
C GLU A 285 3.15 21.75 -12.79
N ALA A 286 3.09 20.48 -12.39
CA ALA A 286 4.28 19.69 -12.08
C ALA A 286 5.12 19.39 -13.32
N GLU A 287 4.50 19.15 -14.47
CA GLU A 287 5.21 19.00 -15.76
C GLU A 287 5.89 20.31 -16.19
N ALA A 288 5.21 21.45 -16.04
CA ALA A 288 5.79 22.76 -16.30
C ALA A 288 6.99 23.05 -15.37
N THR A 289 6.90 22.64 -14.10
CA THR A 289 7.98 22.75 -13.11
C THR A 289 9.21 21.93 -13.53
N LEU A 290 9.00 20.71 -14.04
CA LEU A 290 10.08 19.87 -14.57
C LEU A 290 10.72 20.52 -15.83
N ALA A 291 9.89 21.01 -16.74
CA ALA A 291 10.34 21.67 -17.96
C ALA A 291 11.13 22.96 -17.67
N ALA A 292 10.82 23.65 -16.58
CA ALA A 292 11.57 24.81 -16.08
C ALA A 292 12.92 24.45 -15.42
N GLY A 293 13.29 23.17 -15.38
CA GLY A 293 14.57 22.71 -14.82
C GLY A 293 14.56 22.48 -13.29
N ASN A 294 13.41 22.34 -12.68
CA ASN A 294 13.25 22.14 -11.23
C ASN A 294 12.76 20.69 -10.91
N PRO A 295 13.60 19.64 -11.12
CA PRO A 295 13.14 18.26 -11.01
C PRO A 295 12.79 17.84 -9.58
N ALA A 296 13.39 18.44 -8.56
CA ALA A 296 13.08 18.12 -7.16
C ALA A 296 11.66 18.58 -6.78
N ASP A 297 11.29 19.80 -7.18
CA ASP A 297 9.97 20.35 -6.93
C ASP A 297 8.91 19.62 -7.75
N ALA A 298 9.21 19.31 -9.01
CA ALA A 298 8.34 18.51 -9.86
C ALA A 298 8.09 17.10 -9.29
N PHE A 299 9.13 16.46 -8.76
CA PHE A 299 8.98 15.16 -8.09
C PHE A 299 8.10 15.26 -6.83
N THR A 300 8.32 16.29 -6.01
CA THR A 300 7.52 16.53 -4.80
C THR A 300 6.06 16.78 -5.15
N ALA A 301 5.78 17.67 -6.10
CA ALA A 301 4.44 17.98 -6.58
C ALA A 301 3.75 16.74 -7.16
N SER A 302 4.46 15.95 -7.98
CA SER A 302 3.91 14.72 -8.56
C SER A 302 3.61 13.66 -7.50
N THR A 303 4.40 13.58 -6.44
CA THR A 303 4.14 12.66 -5.33
C THR A 303 2.87 13.04 -4.57
N ALA A 304 2.60 14.34 -4.39
CA ALA A 304 1.36 14.81 -3.78
C ALA A 304 0.11 14.50 -4.61
N LEU A 305 0.27 14.28 -5.92
CA LEU A 305 -0.84 13.97 -6.85
C LEU A 305 -1.19 12.47 -6.94
N LEU A 306 -0.39 11.59 -6.36
CA LEU A 306 -0.65 10.16 -6.39
C LEU A 306 -2.05 9.82 -5.86
N VAL A 307 -2.41 10.38 -4.70
CA VAL A 307 -3.72 10.15 -4.09
C VAL A 307 -4.87 10.84 -4.84
N PRO A 308 -4.79 12.16 -5.18
CA PRO A 308 -5.85 12.82 -5.93
C PRO A 308 -6.13 12.21 -7.31
N LEU A 309 -5.13 11.63 -7.96
CA LEU A 309 -5.28 11.00 -9.27
C LEU A 309 -5.51 9.48 -9.19
N ALA A 310 -5.40 8.88 -8.01
CA ALA A 310 -5.75 7.48 -7.83
C ALA A 310 -7.26 7.30 -8.03
N GLY A 311 -7.64 6.49 -8.99
CA GLY A 311 -9.04 6.21 -9.27
C GLY A 311 -9.19 5.35 -10.53
N ILE A 312 -10.33 4.69 -10.60
CA ILE A 312 -10.69 3.86 -11.72
C ILE A 312 -11.07 4.74 -12.90
N GLY A 313 -10.54 4.42 -14.06
CA GLY A 313 -10.69 5.24 -15.25
C GLY A 313 -9.64 6.35 -15.36
N HIS A 314 -8.74 6.47 -14.39
CA HIS A 314 -7.68 7.48 -14.38
C HIS A 314 -6.33 6.95 -14.88
N GLU A 315 -6.28 5.74 -15.44
CA GLU A 315 -5.05 5.04 -15.81
C GLU A 315 -4.11 5.88 -16.69
N ALA A 316 -4.67 6.65 -17.61
CA ALA A 316 -3.89 7.54 -18.47
C ALA A 316 -3.23 8.69 -17.66
N ALA A 317 -3.94 9.25 -16.68
CA ALA A 317 -3.42 10.31 -15.81
C ALA A 317 -2.35 9.74 -14.87
N VAL A 318 -2.56 8.54 -14.32
CA VAL A 318 -1.58 7.85 -13.47
C VAL A 318 -0.33 7.49 -14.28
N ALA A 319 -0.49 6.96 -15.49
CA ALA A 319 0.64 6.68 -16.39
C ALA A 319 1.47 7.94 -16.68
N ARG A 320 0.81 9.07 -16.92
CA ARG A 320 1.45 10.37 -17.14
C ARG A 320 2.19 10.85 -15.88
N LEU A 321 1.56 10.71 -14.72
CA LEU A 321 2.14 11.02 -13.41
C LEU A 321 3.39 10.20 -13.11
N GLN A 322 3.35 8.89 -13.31
CA GLN A 322 4.49 8.01 -13.07
C GLN A 322 5.64 8.28 -14.05
N ARG A 323 5.34 8.62 -15.31
CA ARG A 323 6.38 9.08 -16.27
C ARG A 323 7.05 10.37 -15.80
N LEU A 324 6.27 11.33 -15.30
CA LEU A 324 6.82 12.57 -14.73
C LEU A 324 7.77 12.30 -13.57
N ARG A 325 7.36 11.46 -12.61
CA ARG A 325 8.19 11.06 -11.46
C ARG A 325 9.48 10.36 -11.89
N SER A 326 9.39 9.40 -12.80
CA SER A 326 10.57 8.72 -13.36
C SER A 326 11.54 9.70 -14.05
N THR A 327 11.01 10.66 -14.82
CA THR A 327 11.82 11.65 -15.52
C THR A 327 12.48 12.61 -14.53
N ALA A 328 11.77 13.07 -13.51
CA ALA A 328 12.32 13.93 -12.46
C ALA A 328 13.44 13.22 -11.69
N LEU A 329 13.27 11.95 -11.32
CA LEU A 329 14.32 11.17 -10.64
C LEU A 329 15.56 11.00 -11.52
N ARG A 330 15.40 10.78 -12.82
CA ARG A 330 16.54 10.75 -13.76
C ARG A 330 17.25 12.09 -13.85
N ALA A 331 16.51 13.18 -13.93
CA ALA A 331 17.08 14.53 -14.00
C ALA A 331 17.85 14.92 -12.72
N MET A 332 17.48 14.35 -11.57
CA MET A 332 18.23 14.48 -10.31
C MET A 332 19.40 13.50 -10.17
N GLY A 333 19.76 12.74 -11.20
CA GLY A 333 20.81 11.71 -11.14
C GLY A 333 20.42 10.46 -10.32
N ARG A 334 19.13 10.28 -10.02
CA ARG A 334 18.60 9.18 -9.20
C ARG A 334 17.88 8.10 -10.02
N GLY A 335 18.03 8.12 -11.34
CA GLY A 335 17.34 7.16 -12.21
C GLY A 335 17.65 5.69 -11.91
N GLU A 336 18.90 5.41 -11.55
CA GLU A 336 19.37 4.06 -11.18
C GLU A 336 19.16 3.72 -9.68
N SER A 337 18.61 4.65 -8.90
CA SER A 337 18.20 4.35 -7.54
C SER A 337 16.99 3.39 -7.56
N GLU A 338 16.74 2.73 -6.45
CA GLU A 338 15.56 1.87 -6.30
C GLU A 338 14.27 2.63 -6.61
N ALA A 339 14.09 3.83 -6.04
CA ALA A 339 12.95 4.70 -6.33
C ALA A 339 12.84 5.06 -7.82
N GLY A 340 13.99 5.28 -8.50
CA GLY A 340 14.03 5.56 -9.94
C GLY A 340 13.58 4.37 -10.78
N ARG A 341 14.08 3.18 -10.47
CA ARG A 341 13.67 1.94 -11.16
C ARG A 341 12.19 1.63 -10.93
N ARG A 342 11.68 1.76 -9.70
CA ARG A 342 10.25 1.57 -9.38
C ARG A 342 9.37 2.55 -10.15
N ALA A 343 9.70 3.84 -10.16
CA ALA A 343 8.93 4.84 -10.90
C ALA A 343 8.94 4.58 -12.42
N ALA A 344 10.05 4.08 -12.96
CA ALA A 344 10.14 3.72 -14.38
C ALA A 344 9.26 2.51 -14.72
N LEU A 345 9.29 1.48 -13.87
CA LEU A 345 8.48 0.28 -14.05
C LEU A 345 6.98 0.59 -13.89
N ALA A 346 6.60 1.37 -12.87
CA ALA A 346 5.23 1.84 -12.69
C ALA A 346 4.75 2.65 -13.90
N ALA A 347 5.59 3.53 -14.45
CA ALA A 347 5.25 4.29 -15.65
C ALA A 347 4.98 3.38 -16.86
N GLN A 348 5.78 2.33 -17.05
CA GLN A 348 5.57 1.34 -18.10
C GLN A 348 4.27 0.57 -17.88
N THR A 349 4.07 0.04 -16.70
CA THR A 349 2.90 -0.76 -16.31
C THR A 349 1.60 0.04 -16.53
N TRP A 350 1.51 1.23 -15.96
CA TRP A 350 0.33 2.07 -16.12
C TRP A 350 0.08 2.52 -17.56
N THR A 351 1.13 2.64 -18.36
CA THR A 351 1.00 2.92 -19.80
C THR A 351 0.33 1.75 -20.53
N LEU A 352 0.75 0.52 -20.25
CA LEU A 352 0.12 -0.67 -20.82
C LEU A 352 -1.36 -0.76 -20.44
N TYR A 353 -1.69 -0.46 -19.20
CA TYR A 353 -3.06 -0.43 -18.71
C TYR A 353 -3.90 0.65 -19.39
N ALA A 354 -3.38 1.86 -19.53
CA ALA A 354 -4.06 2.95 -20.21
C ALA A 354 -4.34 2.62 -21.70
N LEU A 355 -3.52 1.78 -22.32
CA LEU A 355 -3.69 1.30 -23.68
C LEU A 355 -4.60 0.07 -23.79
N GLY A 356 -5.02 -0.52 -22.66
CA GLY A 356 -5.80 -1.76 -22.66
C GLY A 356 -5.00 -2.99 -23.13
N THR A 357 -3.68 -2.92 -23.09
CA THR A 357 -2.76 -3.99 -23.57
C THR A 357 -2.07 -4.72 -22.40
N ALA A 358 -2.45 -4.44 -21.16
CA ALA A 358 -1.92 -5.16 -20.01
C ALA A 358 -2.36 -6.63 -20.02
N PRO A 359 -1.50 -7.52 -19.52
CA PRO A 359 -1.74 -8.97 -19.52
C PRO A 359 -2.93 -9.40 -18.68
#